data_b27c0d04c211d454a4328a2e5d72382e
#
_entry.id   b27c0d04c211d454a4328a2e5d72382e
#
_cell.length_a   1.000
_cell.length_b   1.000
_cell.length_c   1.000
_cell.angle_alpha   90.00
_cell.angle_beta   90.00
_cell.angle_gamma   90.00
#
_symmetry.space_group_name_H-M   'P 1'
#
loop_
_entity.id
_entity.type
_entity.pdbx_description
1 polymer ?
#
loop_
_entity_poly.entity_id
_entity_poly.type
_entity_poly.pdbx_seq_one_letter_code
_entity_poly.pdbx_strand_id
1 'polypeptide(L)'
;MLSDCTVCPHECRVDRRSELGNCATGADAALASWCPHHGEEPVISARSGSGTVFMANCNLRCAFCQNHDISQRSRDYRDATITDARLASVFLELQDRGCHNINWVSPSHQVPQLVRALALAAPRGLAVPIVYNTNAYDSVATLEQLDGIVDVWMPDLKFADPETGCRLSGIADYPRRARAAITEMFRQTGEAWELDPSGALRRGILIRMLVLPDNLAGIEENLAWIATELSPTIAISLLAQYRPAHRVVTTADFPDLHRGITNDEWRQAADAVRRYMEGDRHHLQWG
;
A
#
# COMPACT_ATOMS: atom_id res chain seq x y z
N MET A 1 -19.08 -9.92 -4.24
CA MET A 1 -17.77 -9.42 -4.72
C MET A 1 -16.99 -10.43 -5.57
N LEU A 2 -16.90 -11.72 -5.19
CA LEU A 2 -16.06 -12.68 -5.95
C LEU A 2 -16.75 -13.31 -7.16
N SER A 3 -18.08 -13.41 -7.19
CA SER A 3 -18.87 -13.96 -8.31
C SER A 3 -19.06 -12.97 -9.48
N ASP A 4 -18.81 -11.70 -9.24
CA ASP A 4 -18.81 -10.59 -10.20
C ASP A 4 -17.80 -9.57 -9.64
N CYS A 5 -16.53 -9.72 -10.05
CA CYS A 5 -15.44 -9.07 -9.34
C CYS A 5 -15.40 -7.56 -9.54
N THR A 6 -15.69 -6.83 -8.46
CA THR A 6 -15.60 -5.36 -8.34
C THR A 6 -14.73 -4.91 -7.16
N VAL A 7 -13.85 -5.80 -6.68
CA VAL A 7 -13.03 -5.58 -5.47
C VAL A 7 -12.08 -4.39 -5.61
N CYS A 8 -11.54 -4.14 -6.80
CA CYS A 8 -10.65 -3.02 -7.09
C CYS A 8 -11.10 -2.28 -8.35
N PRO A 9 -10.52 -1.11 -8.69
CA PRO A 9 -10.97 -0.29 -9.83
C PRO A 9 -10.87 -0.92 -11.21
N HIS A 10 -10.25 -2.09 -11.36
CA HIS A 10 -10.30 -2.85 -12.61
C HIS A 10 -11.69 -3.38 -12.92
N GLU A 11 -12.53 -3.61 -11.92
CA GLU A 11 -13.89 -4.11 -12.08
C GLU A 11 -14.00 -5.22 -13.14
N CYS A 12 -13.15 -6.25 -13.02
CA CYS A 12 -12.98 -7.30 -14.04
C CYS A 12 -14.27 -8.06 -14.35
N ARG A 13 -15.27 -8.06 -13.45
CA ARG A 13 -16.56 -8.73 -13.60
C ARG A 13 -16.48 -10.25 -13.77
N VAL A 14 -15.33 -10.84 -13.54
CA VAL A 14 -15.15 -12.31 -13.59
C VAL A 14 -15.68 -12.96 -12.32
N ASP A 15 -16.12 -14.23 -12.42
CA ASP A 15 -16.33 -15.09 -11.27
C ASP A 15 -14.98 -15.67 -10.83
N ARG A 16 -14.41 -15.12 -9.76
CA ARG A 16 -13.09 -15.50 -9.26
C ARG A 16 -13.01 -16.93 -8.70
N ARG A 17 -14.13 -17.63 -8.62
CA ARG A 17 -14.16 -19.06 -8.27
C ARG A 17 -13.78 -19.95 -9.45
N SER A 18 -13.98 -19.48 -10.67
CA SER A 18 -13.70 -20.21 -11.92
C SER A 18 -12.65 -19.54 -12.80
N GLU A 19 -12.43 -18.21 -12.64
CA GLU A 19 -11.53 -17.41 -13.47
C GLU A 19 -10.62 -16.53 -12.60
N LEU A 20 -9.47 -16.13 -13.14
CA LEU A 20 -8.59 -15.17 -12.51
C LEU A 20 -8.96 -13.74 -12.94
N GLY A 21 -8.92 -12.80 -12.01
CA GLY A 21 -9.04 -11.38 -12.32
C GLY A 21 -7.78 -10.83 -13.03
N ASN A 22 -7.80 -9.55 -13.44
CA ASN A 22 -6.63 -8.84 -13.98
C ASN A 22 -5.40 -8.90 -13.07
N CYS A 23 -5.63 -9.02 -11.77
CA CYS A 23 -4.60 -9.23 -10.75
C CYS A 23 -4.03 -10.66 -10.71
N ALA A 24 -4.49 -11.57 -11.58
CA ALA A 24 -4.13 -12.98 -11.60
C ALA A 24 -4.42 -13.74 -10.28
N THR A 25 -5.44 -13.31 -9.52
CA THR A 25 -5.82 -13.93 -8.25
C THR A 25 -7.25 -14.48 -8.35
N GLY A 26 -7.48 -15.68 -7.80
CA GLY A 26 -8.76 -16.35 -7.71
C GLY A 26 -9.55 -16.06 -6.43
N ALA A 27 -10.39 -17.00 -6.02
CA ALA A 27 -11.23 -16.86 -4.83
C ALA A 27 -10.48 -17.07 -3.51
N ASP A 28 -9.41 -17.89 -3.52
CA ASP A 28 -8.58 -18.14 -2.36
C ASP A 28 -7.48 -17.10 -2.23
N ALA A 29 -6.95 -16.91 -1.01
CA ALA A 29 -5.87 -15.99 -0.75
C ALA A 29 -4.57 -16.51 -1.39
N ALA A 30 -3.88 -15.67 -2.15
CA ALA A 30 -2.55 -15.93 -2.66
C ALA A 30 -1.55 -15.20 -1.74
N LEU A 31 -0.76 -15.96 -0.98
CA LEU A 31 0.20 -15.46 0.00
C LEU A 31 1.63 -15.74 -0.47
N ALA A 32 2.47 -14.70 -0.54
CA ALA A 32 3.88 -14.85 -0.87
C ALA A 32 4.73 -15.21 0.35
N SER A 33 4.57 -14.43 1.45
CA SER A 33 5.32 -14.65 2.69
C SER A 33 4.71 -13.87 3.85
N TRP A 34 5.16 -14.18 5.08
CA TRP A 34 4.84 -13.41 6.28
C TRP A 34 6.00 -13.44 7.27
N CYS A 35 6.26 -12.32 7.93
CA CYS A 35 7.32 -12.21 8.92
C CYS A 35 7.14 -10.96 9.79
N PRO A 36 7.73 -10.91 11.00
CA PRO A 36 8.04 -9.63 11.64
C PRO A 36 9.00 -8.85 10.76
N HIS A 37 8.59 -7.64 10.36
CA HIS A 37 9.36 -6.78 9.48
C HIS A 37 9.72 -5.48 10.20
N HIS A 38 10.99 -5.09 10.15
CA HIS A 38 11.52 -3.92 10.85
C HIS A 38 11.87 -2.76 9.91
N GLY A 39 11.56 -2.90 8.62
CA GLY A 39 11.88 -1.93 7.58
C GLY A 39 10.71 -1.03 7.17
N GLU A 40 9.56 -1.08 7.86
CA GLU A 40 8.49 -0.09 7.66
C GLU A 40 8.82 1.19 8.44
N GLU A 41 8.00 2.21 8.28
CA GLU A 41 8.12 3.46 9.02
C GLU A 41 8.23 3.22 10.54
N PRO A 42 9.01 4.06 11.26
CA PRO A 42 9.26 3.83 12.70
C PRO A 42 7.99 3.67 13.55
N VAL A 43 6.92 4.40 13.21
CA VAL A 43 5.62 4.31 13.89
C VAL A 43 4.85 3.02 13.58
N ILE A 44 5.23 2.30 12.51
CA ILE A 44 4.61 1.03 12.11
C ILE A 44 5.40 -0.15 12.65
N SER A 45 6.73 -0.15 12.51
CA SER A 45 7.61 -1.22 12.97
C SER A 45 7.88 -1.15 14.47
N ALA A 46 7.99 0.03 15.04
CA ALA A 46 8.40 0.30 16.43
C ALA A 46 9.55 -0.64 16.86
N ARG A 47 9.47 -1.26 18.05
CA ARG A 47 10.55 -2.12 18.55
C ARG A 47 10.46 -3.58 18.11
N SER A 48 9.24 -4.10 18.06
CA SER A 48 9.01 -5.54 17.83
C SER A 48 8.70 -5.90 16.38
N GLY A 49 8.66 -4.89 15.52
CA GLY A 49 8.38 -5.04 14.10
C GLY A 49 6.89 -5.05 13.77
N SER A 50 6.61 -4.87 12.50
CA SER A 50 5.31 -4.99 11.88
C SER A 50 5.07 -6.45 11.49
N GLY A 51 3.91 -7.01 11.82
CA GLY A 51 3.50 -8.35 11.41
C GLY A 51 3.08 -8.36 9.93
N THR A 52 4.06 -8.34 9.05
CA THR A 52 3.84 -8.10 7.62
C THR A 52 3.40 -9.36 6.90
N VAL A 53 2.29 -9.25 6.19
CA VAL A 53 1.67 -10.30 5.37
C VAL A 53 1.74 -9.86 3.92
N PHE A 54 2.72 -10.39 3.17
CA PHE A 54 2.95 -10.07 1.78
C PHE A 54 2.00 -10.87 0.89
N MET A 55 0.97 -10.19 0.36
CA MET A 55 0.06 -10.82 -0.60
C MET A 55 0.77 -10.99 -1.94
N ALA A 56 0.57 -12.15 -2.56
CA ALA A 56 1.08 -12.39 -3.91
C ALA A 56 0.22 -11.69 -4.97
N ASN A 57 0.84 -11.37 -6.09
CA ASN A 57 0.24 -10.62 -7.19
C ASN A 57 -0.03 -9.14 -6.82
N CYS A 58 -0.56 -8.36 -7.76
CA CYS A 58 -0.90 -6.95 -7.56
C CYS A 58 -1.90 -6.51 -8.62
N ASN A 59 -2.70 -5.50 -8.30
CA ASN A 59 -3.58 -4.85 -9.26
C ASN A 59 -2.90 -3.75 -10.09
N LEU A 60 -1.62 -3.43 -9.82
CA LEU A 60 -0.78 -2.58 -10.66
C LEU A 60 0.30 -3.39 -11.39
N ARG A 61 0.91 -2.76 -12.43
CA ARG A 61 2.03 -3.33 -13.20
C ARG A 61 3.21 -2.36 -13.27
N CYS A 62 3.62 -1.84 -12.08
CA CYS A 62 4.69 -0.85 -12.00
C CYS A 62 5.98 -1.35 -12.66
N ALA A 63 6.53 -0.56 -13.59
CA ALA A 63 7.74 -0.90 -14.33
C ALA A 63 8.98 -1.03 -13.45
N PHE A 64 9.00 -0.28 -12.34
CA PHE A 64 10.09 -0.22 -11.36
C PHE A 64 9.80 -0.98 -10.06
N CYS A 65 8.86 -1.93 -10.06
CA CYS A 65 8.47 -2.64 -8.85
C CYS A 65 9.65 -3.38 -8.22
N GLN A 66 10.03 -3.00 -7.00
CA GLN A 66 11.11 -3.66 -6.26
C GLN A 66 10.71 -5.05 -5.74
N ASN A 67 9.39 -5.27 -5.59
CA ASN A 67 8.80 -6.54 -5.18
C ASN A 67 8.18 -7.30 -6.37
N HIS A 68 8.73 -7.13 -7.58
CA HIS A 68 8.17 -7.73 -8.79
C HIS A 68 8.12 -9.27 -8.75
N ASP A 69 9.02 -9.89 -8.01
CA ASP A 69 9.05 -11.34 -7.84
C ASP A 69 7.76 -11.89 -7.24
N ILE A 70 7.18 -11.20 -6.27
CA ILE A 70 5.93 -11.60 -5.61
C ILE A 70 4.70 -10.95 -6.25
N SER A 71 4.84 -9.75 -6.84
CA SER A 71 3.69 -8.97 -7.33
C SER A 71 3.35 -9.19 -8.79
N GLN A 72 4.32 -9.62 -9.63
CA GLN A 72 4.13 -9.70 -11.10
C GLN A 72 4.54 -11.04 -11.72
N ARG A 73 4.99 -12.01 -10.93
CA ARG A 73 5.25 -13.39 -11.36
C ARG A 73 4.09 -14.31 -11.02
N SER A 74 2.90 -13.99 -11.52
CA SER A 74 1.66 -14.69 -11.18
C SER A 74 1.68 -16.21 -11.44
N ARG A 75 2.55 -16.69 -12.33
CA ARG A 75 2.71 -18.13 -12.60
C ARG A 75 3.28 -18.87 -11.40
N ASP A 76 4.20 -18.23 -10.67
CA ASP A 76 4.90 -18.83 -9.52
C ASP A 76 3.96 -18.94 -8.29
N TYR A 77 2.92 -18.10 -8.25
CA TYR A 77 1.95 -18.03 -7.14
C TYR A 77 0.56 -18.57 -7.50
N ARG A 78 0.40 -19.17 -8.67
CA ARG A 78 -0.92 -19.73 -9.08
C ARG A 78 -1.42 -20.78 -8.08
N ASP A 79 -0.50 -21.60 -7.58
CA ASP A 79 -0.78 -22.69 -6.64
C ASP A 79 -0.39 -22.36 -5.19
N ALA A 80 0.14 -21.15 -4.93
CA ALA A 80 0.48 -20.66 -3.58
C ALA A 80 -0.74 -20.07 -2.87
N THR A 81 -1.89 -20.74 -3.01
CA THR A 81 -3.13 -20.34 -2.32
C THR A 81 -3.21 -20.97 -0.94
N ILE A 82 -3.79 -20.25 -0.01
CA ILE A 82 -4.03 -20.72 1.36
C ILE A 82 -5.48 -20.52 1.75
N THR A 83 -5.95 -21.36 2.66
CA THR A 83 -7.30 -21.24 3.21
C THR A 83 -7.44 -20.03 4.14
N ASP A 84 -8.66 -19.51 4.27
CA ASP A 84 -8.96 -18.44 5.23
C ASP A 84 -8.54 -18.81 6.66
N ALA A 85 -8.70 -20.09 7.06
CA ALA A 85 -8.30 -20.58 8.37
C ALA A 85 -6.76 -20.54 8.56
N ARG A 86 -5.98 -20.87 7.53
CA ARG A 86 -4.51 -20.78 7.59
C ARG A 86 -4.06 -19.33 7.64
N LEU A 87 -4.68 -18.44 6.85
CA LEU A 87 -4.39 -17.01 6.89
C LEU A 87 -4.73 -16.40 8.24
N ALA A 88 -5.84 -16.78 8.86
CA ALA A 88 -6.19 -16.40 10.24
C ALA A 88 -5.12 -16.85 11.25
N SER A 89 -4.58 -18.07 11.09
CA SER A 89 -3.51 -18.55 11.93
C SER A 89 -2.20 -17.77 11.74
N VAL A 90 -1.90 -17.31 10.51
CA VAL A 90 -0.76 -16.42 10.23
C VAL A 90 -0.87 -15.10 11.01
N PHE A 91 -2.06 -14.51 11.09
CA PHE A 91 -2.26 -13.27 11.85
C PHE A 91 -1.97 -13.48 13.34
N LEU A 92 -2.47 -14.57 13.91
CA LEU A 92 -2.24 -14.91 15.32
C LEU A 92 -0.76 -15.27 15.59
N GLU A 93 -0.11 -16.02 14.69
CA GLU A 93 1.33 -16.32 14.78
C GLU A 93 2.18 -15.04 14.84
N LEU A 94 1.85 -14.02 14.05
CA LEU A 94 2.56 -12.73 14.04
C LEU A 94 2.30 -11.95 15.34
N GLN A 95 1.06 -11.93 15.83
CA GLN A 95 0.74 -11.34 17.13
C GLN A 95 1.49 -12.06 18.26
N ASP A 96 1.50 -13.40 18.29
CA ASP A 96 2.19 -14.21 19.31
C ASP A 96 3.72 -13.98 19.29
N ARG A 97 4.28 -13.60 18.13
CA ARG A 97 5.68 -13.17 17.98
C ARG A 97 5.93 -11.74 18.48
N GLY A 98 4.91 -11.07 18.99
CA GLY A 98 4.99 -9.72 19.58
C GLY A 98 4.93 -8.57 18.58
N CYS A 99 4.53 -8.80 17.34
CA CYS A 99 4.37 -7.74 16.35
C CYS A 99 3.33 -6.70 16.82
N HIS A 100 3.59 -5.42 16.54
CA HIS A 100 2.71 -4.32 16.96
C HIS A 100 1.40 -4.23 16.17
N ASN A 101 1.33 -4.84 14.99
CA ASN A 101 0.18 -4.80 14.10
C ASN A 101 0.19 -6.02 13.16
N ILE A 102 -0.88 -6.19 12.38
CA ILE A 102 -0.91 -7.05 11.20
C ILE A 102 -0.96 -6.13 9.97
N ASN A 103 0.09 -6.13 9.19
CA ASN A 103 0.28 -5.26 8.03
C ASN A 103 -0.02 -6.02 6.73
N TRP A 104 -1.16 -5.73 6.13
CA TRP A 104 -1.57 -6.30 4.84
C TRP A 104 -0.89 -5.55 3.69
N VAL A 105 0.11 -6.15 3.07
CA VAL A 105 0.85 -5.52 1.96
C VAL A 105 0.23 -5.88 0.61
N SER A 106 -0.09 -4.86 -0.17
CA SER A 106 -0.82 -4.95 -1.45
C SER A 106 -2.18 -5.66 -1.34
N PRO A 107 -3.06 -5.26 -0.41
CA PRO A 107 -4.30 -5.96 -0.08
C PRO A 107 -5.42 -5.74 -1.10
N SER A 108 -5.38 -4.67 -1.89
CA SER A 108 -6.48 -4.13 -2.72
C SER A 108 -7.26 -5.17 -3.52
N HIS A 109 -6.59 -6.20 -4.02
CA HIS A 109 -7.20 -7.24 -4.85
C HIS A 109 -7.59 -8.51 -4.08
N GLN A 110 -7.31 -8.56 -2.78
CA GLN A 110 -7.56 -9.71 -1.90
C GLN A 110 -8.34 -9.35 -0.63
N VAL A 111 -9.00 -8.19 -0.60
CA VAL A 111 -9.82 -7.74 0.53
C VAL A 111 -10.83 -8.79 1.02
N PRO A 112 -11.61 -9.47 0.17
CA PRO A 112 -12.56 -10.46 0.66
C PRO A 112 -11.92 -11.62 1.42
N GLN A 113 -10.73 -12.08 0.98
CA GLN A 113 -9.97 -13.15 1.62
C GLN A 113 -9.41 -12.70 2.98
N LEU A 114 -8.85 -11.49 3.03
CA LEU A 114 -8.29 -10.90 4.24
C LEU A 114 -9.37 -10.69 5.31
N VAL A 115 -10.54 -10.16 4.93
CA VAL A 115 -11.67 -9.95 5.84
C VAL A 115 -12.22 -11.28 6.36
N ARG A 116 -12.36 -12.33 5.51
CA ARG A 116 -12.78 -13.66 5.98
C ARG A 116 -11.79 -14.26 6.98
N ALA A 117 -10.48 -14.13 6.72
CA ALA A 117 -9.46 -14.58 7.64
C ALA A 117 -9.49 -13.80 8.96
N LEU A 118 -9.68 -12.48 8.90
CA LEU A 118 -9.82 -11.63 10.09
C LEU A 118 -11.03 -12.04 10.93
N ALA A 119 -12.17 -12.33 10.29
CA ALA A 119 -13.37 -12.82 10.97
C ALA A 119 -13.16 -14.15 11.70
N LEU A 120 -12.20 -14.97 11.25
CA LEU A 120 -11.81 -16.21 11.94
C LEU A 120 -10.74 -15.97 13.03
N ALA A 121 -9.91 -14.95 12.89
CA ALA A 121 -8.84 -14.64 13.85
C ALA A 121 -9.36 -13.85 15.07
N ALA A 122 -10.27 -12.90 14.87
CA ALA A 122 -10.78 -12.01 15.92
C ALA A 122 -11.38 -12.79 17.12
N PRO A 123 -12.28 -13.77 16.96
CA PRO A 123 -12.80 -14.54 18.10
C PRO A 123 -11.75 -15.43 18.77
N ARG A 124 -10.58 -15.64 18.14
CA ARG A 124 -9.43 -16.38 18.69
C ARG A 124 -8.45 -15.48 19.44
N GLY A 125 -8.78 -14.18 19.61
CA GLY A 125 -8.00 -13.25 20.42
C GLY A 125 -7.03 -12.35 19.64
N LEU A 126 -7.20 -12.17 18.32
CA LEU A 126 -6.45 -11.14 17.59
C LEU A 126 -6.86 -9.76 18.14
N ALA A 127 -5.87 -8.99 18.63
CA ALA A 127 -6.09 -7.71 19.32
C ALA A 127 -5.17 -6.58 18.84
N VAL A 128 -4.20 -6.88 17.99
CA VAL A 128 -3.31 -5.86 17.40
C VAL A 128 -3.97 -5.16 16.21
N PRO A 129 -3.63 -3.88 15.93
CA PRO A 129 -4.20 -3.12 14.84
C PRO A 129 -3.98 -3.77 13.47
N ILE A 130 -4.89 -3.51 12.54
CA ILE A 130 -4.76 -3.87 11.13
C ILE A 130 -4.24 -2.65 10.36
N VAL A 131 -3.09 -2.82 9.71
CA VAL A 131 -2.51 -1.84 8.77
C VAL A 131 -2.83 -2.26 7.34
N TYR A 132 -3.39 -1.33 6.58
CA TYR A 132 -3.70 -1.50 5.15
C TYR A 132 -2.65 -0.77 4.31
N ASN A 133 -1.61 -1.51 3.89
CA ASN A 133 -0.46 -1.01 3.13
C ASN A 133 -0.73 -1.19 1.63
N THR A 134 -1.19 -0.14 0.99
CA THR A 134 -1.72 -0.21 -0.37
C THR A 134 -1.00 0.70 -1.34
N ASN A 135 -1.08 0.36 -2.62
CA ASN A 135 -0.67 1.22 -3.73
C ASN A 135 -1.71 2.33 -4.07
N ALA A 136 -2.74 2.49 -3.26
CA ALA A 136 -3.85 3.43 -3.39
C ALA A 136 -4.77 3.24 -4.64
N TYR A 137 -4.54 2.24 -5.48
CA TYR A 137 -5.47 1.92 -6.58
C TYR A 137 -6.58 1.02 -6.05
N ASP A 138 -7.41 1.61 -5.17
CA ASP A 138 -8.49 0.94 -4.44
C ASP A 138 -9.88 1.42 -4.88
N SER A 139 -10.87 0.54 -4.77
CA SER A 139 -12.28 0.88 -4.98
C SER A 139 -12.84 1.54 -3.73
N VAL A 140 -13.37 2.76 -3.85
CA VAL A 140 -14.03 3.48 -2.73
C VAL A 140 -15.11 2.62 -2.11
N ALA A 141 -15.97 1.98 -2.91
CA ALA A 141 -17.02 1.09 -2.42
C ALA A 141 -16.50 -0.13 -1.63
N THR A 142 -15.26 -0.56 -1.90
CA THR A 142 -14.60 -1.61 -1.11
C THR A 142 -14.02 -1.04 0.18
N LEU A 143 -13.44 0.15 0.13
CA LEU A 143 -12.90 0.82 1.32
C LEU A 143 -14.01 1.19 2.32
N GLU A 144 -15.15 1.64 1.86
CA GLU A 144 -16.33 1.91 2.71
C GLU A 144 -16.75 0.68 3.54
N GLN A 145 -16.58 -0.54 3.00
CA GLN A 145 -16.87 -1.78 3.73
C GLN A 145 -15.79 -2.15 4.76
N LEU A 146 -14.65 -1.47 4.73
CA LEU A 146 -13.56 -1.65 5.68
C LEU A 146 -13.60 -0.63 6.84
N ASP A 147 -14.60 0.26 6.87
CA ASP A 147 -14.79 1.22 7.96
C ASP A 147 -14.98 0.48 9.30
N GLY A 148 -14.15 0.82 10.29
CA GLY A 148 -14.08 0.13 11.58
C GLY A 148 -13.39 -1.24 11.57
N ILE A 149 -12.85 -1.70 10.43
CA ILE A 149 -12.07 -2.93 10.30
C ILE A 149 -10.57 -2.64 10.20
N VAL A 150 -10.20 -1.64 9.41
CA VAL A 150 -8.83 -1.18 9.26
C VAL A 150 -8.56 -0.06 10.26
N ASP A 151 -7.50 -0.18 11.01
CA ASP A 151 -7.10 0.80 12.02
C ASP A 151 -6.13 1.84 11.44
N VAL A 152 -5.19 1.40 10.61
CA VAL A 152 -4.14 2.25 10.05
C VAL A 152 -4.13 2.15 8.52
N TRP A 153 -4.33 3.29 7.87
CA TRP A 153 -4.23 3.42 6.43
C TRP A 153 -2.83 3.87 6.03
N MET A 154 -2.18 3.12 5.15
CA MET A 154 -0.83 3.44 4.66
C MET A 154 -0.79 3.37 3.13
N PRO A 155 -1.41 4.36 2.44
CA PRO A 155 -1.42 4.41 0.99
C PRO A 155 -0.14 4.99 0.40
N ASP A 156 0.35 4.38 -0.69
CA ASP A 156 1.37 4.97 -1.56
C ASP A 156 0.70 5.86 -2.63
N LEU A 157 0.87 7.16 -2.57
CA LEU A 157 0.47 8.08 -3.65
C LEU A 157 1.63 8.19 -4.66
N LYS A 158 1.52 7.43 -5.76
CA LYS A 158 2.68 7.17 -6.65
C LYS A 158 2.86 8.20 -7.76
N PHE A 159 1.78 8.75 -8.31
CA PHE A 159 1.83 9.64 -9.49
C PHE A 159 0.77 10.73 -9.37
N ALA A 160 1.13 11.97 -9.75
CA ALA A 160 0.19 13.07 -9.90
C ALA A 160 -0.38 13.14 -11.32
N ASP A 161 0.39 12.70 -12.32
CA ASP A 161 0.08 12.80 -13.73
C ASP A 161 -0.47 11.50 -14.33
N PRO A 162 -1.60 11.56 -15.10
CA PRO A 162 -2.20 10.39 -15.75
C PRO A 162 -1.31 9.70 -16.79
N GLU A 163 -0.52 10.45 -17.55
CA GLU A 163 0.36 9.88 -18.60
C GLU A 163 1.50 9.09 -17.96
N THR A 164 2.09 9.65 -16.91
CA THR A 164 3.11 8.98 -16.10
C THR A 164 2.53 7.74 -15.42
N GLY A 165 1.33 7.83 -14.87
CA GLY A 165 0.61 6.69 -14.30
C GLY A 165 0.41 5.56 -15.31
N CYS A 166 -0.03 5.91 -16.52
CA CYS A 166 -0.20 4.97 -17.62
C CYS A 166 1.13 4.33 -18.02
N ARG A 167 2.16 5.13 -18.26
CA ARG A 167 3.49 4.67 -18.70
C ARG A 167 4.15 3.76 -17.66
N LEU A 168 4.12 4.15 -16.39
CA LEU A 168 4.88 3.48 -15.34
C LEU A 168 4.13 2.38 -14.61
N SER A 169 2.79 2.38 -14.59
CA SER A 169 1.99 1.36 -13.90
C SER A 169 0.95 0.66 -14.77
N GLY A 170 0.73 1.13 -16.01
CA GLY A 170 -0.30 0.63 -16.92
C GLY A 170 -1.69 1.22 -16.64
N ILE A 171 -1.82 2.26 -15.82
CA ILE A 171 -3.09 2.80 -15.33
C ILE A 171 -3.17 4.32 -15.56
N ALA A 172 -3.94 4.73 -16.55
CA ALA A 172 -4.12 6.16 -16.88
C ALA A 172 -4.97 6.92 -15.85
N ASP A 173 -5.94 6.27 -15.22
CA ASP A 173 -6.80 6.92 -14.22
C ASP A 173 -6.25 6.81 -12.78
N TYR A 174 -4.98 6.39 -12.62
CA TYR A 174 -4.35 6.20 -11.30
C TYR A 174 -4.49 7.43 -10.39
N PRO A 175 -4.11 8.67 -10.78
CA PRO A 175 -4.17 9.81 -9.87
C PRO A 175 -5.59 10.07 -9.34
N ARG A 176 -6.58 10.00 -10.23
CA ARG A 176 -7.98 10.20 -9.87
C ARG A 176 -8.49 9.14 -8.89
N ARG A 177 -8.18 7.86 -9.15
CA ARG A 177 -8.61 6.75 -8.28
C ARG A 177 -7.88 6.76 -6.94
N ALA A 178 -6.58 7.01 -6.96
CA ALA A 178 -5.77 7.08 -5.75
C ALA A 178 -6.23 8.21 -4.83
N ARG A 179 -6.48 9.40 -5.39
CA ARG A 179 -7.00 10.54 -4.62
C ARG A 179 -8.36 10.23 -4.00
N ALA A 180 -9.29 9.66 -4.75
CA ALA A 180 -10.60 9.26 -4.23
C ALA A 180 -10.48 8.21 -3.10
N ALA A 181 -9.60 7.23 -3.26
CA ALA A 181 -9.35 6.21 -2.25
C ALA A 181 -8.76 6.82 -0.97
N ILE A 182 -7.75 7.69 -1.10
CA ILE A 182 -7.12 8.37 0.05
C ILE A 182 -8.12 9.30 0.76
N THR A 183 -8.99 9.98 0.03
CA THR A 183 -10.07 10.79 0.61
C THR A 183 -10.98 9.93 1.49
N GLU A 184 -11.35 8.74 1.03
CA GLU A 184 -12.17 7.81 1.83
C GLU A 184 -11.42 7.29 3.05
N MET A 185 -10.13 6.92 2.92
CA MET A 185 -9.30 6.51 4.05
C MET A 185 -9.18 7.62 5.11
N PHE A 186 -9.01 8.87 4.65
CA PHE A 186 -8.98 10.04 5.53
C PHE A 186 -10.32 10.29 6.22
N ARG A 187 -11.44 10.11 5.51
CA ARG A 187 -12.77 10.19 6.12
C ARG A 187 -12.94 9.24 7.30
N GLN A 188 -12.36 8.03 7.21
CA GLN A 188 -12.52 6.99 8.24
C GLN A 188 -11.68 7.22 9.49
N THR A 189 -10.49 7.81 9.38
CA THR A 189 -9.57 7.97 10.51
C THR A 189 -9.33 9.43 10.90
N GLY A 190 -9.59 10.37 10.01
CA GLY A 190 -9.20 11.76 10.21
C GLY A 190 -7.67 11.94 10.17
N GLU A 191 -7.20 13.09 10.66
CA GLU A 191 -5.78 13.46 10.67
C GLU A 191 -5.03 13.06 11.95
N ALA A 192 -5.78 12.77 13.04
CA ALA A 192 -5.18 12.46 14.32
C ALA A 192 -4.61 11.04 14.37
N TRP A 193 -3.43 10.91 14.97
CA TRP A 193 -2.84 9.62 15.29
C TRP A 193 -3.13 9.20 16.72
N GLU A 194 -3.51 7.95 16.89
CA GLU A 194 -3.53 7.29 18.19
C GLU A 194 -2.29 6.38 18.29
N LEU A 195 -1.42 6.68 19.25
CA LEU A 195 -0.20 5.89 19.50
C LEU A 195 -0.38 5.04 20.75
N ASP A 196 0.25 3.86 20.76
CA ASP A 196 0.42 3.08 21.98
C ASP A 196 1.57 3.65 22.85
N PRO A 197 1.73 3.15 24.10
CA PRO A 197 2.81 3.61 24.97
C PRO A 197 4.23 3.36 24.43
N SER A 198 4.42 2.49 23.46
CA SER A 198 5.70 2.25 22.78
C SER A 198 5.98 3.21 21.63
N GLY A 199 5.00 4.05 21.26
CA GLY A 199 5.04 4.95 20.11
C GLY A 199 4.60 4.29 18.80
N ALA A 200 4.07 3.06 18.84
CA ALA A 200 3.53 2.43 17.63
C ALA A 200 2.14 2.99 17.31
N LEU A 201 1.87 3.18 16.01
CA LEU A 201 0.60 3.70 15.51
C LEU A 201 -0.50 2.65 15.64
N ARG A 202 -1.56 3.01 16.36
CA ARG A 202 -2.74 2.19 16.57
C ARG A 202 -3.90 2.57 15.66
N ARG A 203 -4.03 3.86 15.34
CA ARG A 203 -5.08 4.37 14.45
C ARG A 203 -4.59 5.63 13.75
N GLY A 204 -4.91 5.77 12.46
CA GLY A 204 -4.61 6.97 11.67
C GLY A 204 -4.29 6.69 10.21
N ILE A 205 -3.82 7.73 9.53
CA ILE A 205 -3.36 7.65 8.14
C ILE A 205 -1.94 8.16 8.01
N LEU A 206 -1.12 7.48 7.19
CA LEU A 206 0.23 7.87 6.81
C LEU A 206 0.38 7.71 5.30
N ILE A 207 0.42 8.82 4.56
CA ILE A 207 0.57 8.79 3.10
C ILE A 207 2.05 8.68 2.75
N ARG A 208 2.40 7.67 1.94
CA ARG A 208 3.77 7.47 1.47
C ARG A 208 3.94 7.98 0.04
N MET A 209 5.08 8.57 -0.24
CA MET A 209 5.45 9.00 -1.57
C MET A 209 6.90 8.63 -1.87
N LEU A 210 7.13 7.89 -2.94
CA LEU A 210 8.47 7.55 -3.42
C LEU A 210 8.95 8.64 -4.38
N VAL A 211 10.08 9.26 -4.06
CA VAL A 211 10.73 10.20 -4.97
C VAL A 211 11.30 9.42 -6.15
N LEU A 212 10.93 9.83 -7.36
CA LEU A 212 11.44 9.26 -8.61
C LEU A 212 12.33 10.28 -9.34
N PRO A 213 13.28 9.82 -10.17
CA PRO A 213 14.05 10.72 -11.02
C PRO A 213 13.15 11.63 -11.85
N ASP A 214 13.65 12.83 -12.17
CA ASP A 214 12.99 13.83 -13.03
C ASP A 214 11.57 14.20 -12.58
N ASN A 215 11.32 14.17 -11.24
CA ASN A 215 10.02 14.44 -10.61
C ASN A 215 8.84 13.62 -11.17
N LEU A 216 9.08 12.43 -11.70
CA LEU A 216 8.05 11.58 -12.30
C LEU A 216 6.92 11.18 -11.35
N ALA A 217 7.14 11.25 -10.04
CA ALA A 217 6.09 11.05 -9.05
C ALA A 217 5.14 12.25 -8.91
N GLY A 218 5.56 13.47 -9.32
CA GLY A 218 4.79 14.70 -9.13
C GLY A 218 4.58 14.99 -7.65
N ILE A 219 5.68 15.02 -6.87
CA ILE A 219 5.62 15.17 -5.40
C ILE A 219 4.93 16.48 -5.01
N GLU A 220 5.31 17.60 -5.62
CA GLU A 220 4.75 18.92 -5.28
C GLU A 220 3.25 19.00 -5.58
N GLU A 221 2.81 18.48 -6.72
CA GLU A 221 1.40 18.46 -7.14
C GLU A 221 0.55 17.57 -6.21
N ASN A 222 1.11 16.46 -5.76
CA ASN A 222 0.43 15.58 -4.81
C ASN A 222 0.33 16.22 -3.42
N LEU A 223 1.38 16.88 -2.94
CA LEU A 223 1.38 17.60 -1.65
C LEU A 223 0.40 18.78 -1.68
N ALA A 224 0.39 19.57 -2.77
CA ALA A 224 -0.56 20.64 -2.94
C ALA A 224 -2.01 20.12 -2.86
N TRP A 225 -2.32 19.00 -3.53
CA TRP A 225 -3.61 18.36 -3.44
C TRP A 225 -3.94 17.90 -2.01
N ILE A 226 -3.01 17.24 -1.31
CA ILE A 226 -3.22 16.79 0.08
C ILE A 226 -3.54 17.98 0.99
N ALA A 227 -2.74 19.04 0.90
CA ALA A 227 -2.90 20.22 1.75
C ALA A 227 -4.22 20.95 1.51
N THR A 228 -4.70 21.02 0.26
CA THR A 228 -5.91 21.77 -0.11
C THR A 228 -7.20 20.96 0.05
N GLU A 229 -7.18 19.69 -0.28
CA GLU A 229 -8.40 18.86 -0.36
C GLU A 229 -8.60 17.96 0.88
N LEU A 230 -7.55 17.72 1.67
CA LEU A 230 -7.62 16.90 2.86
C LEU A 230 -7.23 17.71 4.11
N SER A 231 -5.95 17.78 4.42
CA SER A 231 -5.41 18.58 5.53
C SER A 231 -3.89 18.77 5.37
N PRO A 232 -3.36 19.98 5.65
CA PRO A 232 -1.92 20.20 5.68
C PRO A 232 -1.21 19.49 6.84
N THR A 233 -1.94 18.96 7.82
CA THR A 233 -1.37 18.25 8.99
C THR A 233 -1.34 16.72 8.84
N ILE A 234 -1.80 16.17 7.71
CA ILE A 234 -1.69 14.71 7.44
C ILE A 234 -0.21 14.31 7.43
N ALA A 235 0.09 13.19 8.07
CA ALA A 235 1.44 12.66 8.09
C ALA A 235 1.88 12.13 6.73
N ILE A 236 3.07 12.54 6.33
CA ILE A 236 3.71 12.16 5.06
C ILE A 236 4.98 11.35 5.35
N SER A 237 5.13 10.21 4.68
CA SER A 237 6.41 9.50 4.59
C SER A 237 6.99 9.69 3.18
N LEU A 238 8.06 10.48 3.07
CA LEU A 238 8.77 10.71 1.82
C LEU A 238 9.95 9.74 1.74
N LEU A 239 10.03 8.97 0.67
CA LEU A 239 10.97 7.86 0.52
C LEU A 239 11.98 8.14 -0.59
N ALA A 240 13.29 8.08 -0.26
CA ALA A 240 14.40 8.25 -1.22
C ALA A 240 14.94 6.91 -1.77
N GLN A 241 14.35 5.81 -1.38
CA GLN A 241 14.85 4.44 -1.63
C GLN A 241 14.64 3.92 -3.06
N TYR A 242 14.33 4.81 -4.02
CA TYR A 242 14.18 4.40 -5.40
C TYR A 242 15.50 3.82 -5.93
N ARG A 243 15.41 2.67 -6.57
CA ARG A 243 16.47 2.06 -7.38
C ARG A 243 15.88 1.43 -8.64
N PRO A 244 16.59 1.43 -9.77
CA PRO A 244 16.18 0.70 -10.96
C PRO A 244 15.93 -0.78 -10.67
N ALA A 245 14.77 -1.28 -11.10
CA ALA A 245 14.38 -2.67 -10.90
C ALA A 245 13.39 -3.13 -11.98
N HIS A 246 13.15 -4.44 -12.07
CA HIS A 246 12.17 -5.07 -12.95
C HIS A 246 12.29 -4.61 -14.41
N ARG A 247 11.21 -4.14 -15.07
CA ARG A 247 11.23 -3.74 -16.48
C ARG A 247 12.19 -2.60 -16.78
N VAL A 248 12.39 -1.71 -15.82
CA VAL A 248 13.37 -0.62 -15.96
C VAL A 248 14.75 -1.15 -16.30
N VAL A 249 15.21 -2.25 -15.69
CA VAL A 249 16.55 -2.82 -15.96
C VAL A 249 16.56 -3.87 -17.07
N THR A 250 15.38 -4.32 -17.52
CA THR A 250 15.28 -5.41 -18.53
C THR A 250 14.85 -4.93 -19.91
N THR A 251 14.38 -3.67 -20.04
CA THR A 251 13.98 -3.06 -21.32
C THR A 251 14.59 -1.67 -21.46
N ALA A 252 14.63 -1.14 -22.68
CA ALA A 252 15.09 0.22 -22.97
C ALA A 252 13.96 1.28 -22.87
N ASP A 253 12.75 0.90 -22.42
CA ASP A 253 11.57 1.73 -22.50
C ASP A 253 11.54 2.86 -21.46
N PHE A 254 12.41 2.80 -20.45
CA PHE A 254 12.40 3.70 -19.27
C PHE A 254 13.79 4.33 -19.01
N PRO A 255 14.38 5.04 -19.98
CA PRO A 255 15.75 5.56 -19.85
C PRO A 255 15.91 6.57 -18.70
N ASP A 256 14.87 7.32 -18.40
CA ASP A 256 14.77 8.27 -17.29
C ASP A 256 14.82 7.60 -15.90
N LEU A 257 14.51 6.32 -15.82
CA LEU A 257 14.49 5.54 -14.57
C LEU A 257 15.72 4.65 -14.35
N HIS A 258 16.73 4.69 -15.25
CA HIS A 258 17.94 3.85 -15.15
C HIS A 258 18.96 4.33 -14.11
N ARG A 259 18.68 5.40 -13.40
CA ARG A 259 19.50 5.97 -12.32
C ARG A 259 18.71 6.09 -11.01
N GLY A 260 19.40 6.17 -9.90
CA GLY A 260 18.79 6.62 -8.65
C GLY A 260 18.46 8.11 -8.69
N ILE A 261 17.79 8.59 -7.66
CA ILE A 261 17.54 10.03 -7.48
C ILE A 261 18.84 10.75 -7.11
N THR A 262 18.92 12.03 -7.46
CA THR A 262 20.01 12.93 -7.06
C THR A 262 19.71 13.60 -5.70
N ASN A 263 20.75 14.15 -5.07
CA ASN A 263 20.57 14.96 -3.87
C ASN A 263 19.67 16.19 -4.09
N ASP A 264 19.68 16.76 -5.30
CA ASP A 264 18.86 17.93 -5.60
C ASP A 264 17.39 17.55 -5.79
N GLU A 265 17.08 16.43 -6.43
CA GLU A 265 15.72 15.90 -6.53
C GLU A 265 15.13 15.58 -5.15
N TRP A 266 15.96 15.01 -4.26
CA TRP A 266 15.56 14.80 -2.87
C TRP A 266 15.27 16.10 -2.13
N ARG A 267 16.19 17.07 -2.22
CA ARG A 267 16.01 18.37 -1.55
C ARG A 267 14.75 19.07 -2.04
N GLN A 268 14.50 19.09 -3.35
CA GLN A 268 13.29 19.67 -3.94
C GLN A 268 12.03 19.02 -3.36
N ALA A 269 12.00 17.68 -3.30
CA ALA A 269 10.86 16.93 -2.73
C ALA A 269 10.69 17.22 -1.22
N ALA A 270 11.78 17.24 -0.46
CA ALA A 270 11.74 17.55 0.98
C ALA A 270 11.33 19.00 1.25
N ASP A 271 11.77 19.96 0.42
CA ASP A 271 11.37 21.36 0.53
C ASP A 271 9.90 21.56 0.16
N ALA A 272 9.36 20.77 -0.79
CA ALA A 272 7.94 20.76 -1.07
C ALA A 272 7.12 20.27 0.14
N VAL A 273 7.56 19.23 0.86
CA VAL A 273 6.91 18.83 2.13
C VAL A 273 6.88 19.99 3.12
N ARG A 274 8.00 20.68 3.34
CA ARG A 274 8.08 21.84 4.27
C ARG A 274 7.22 23.02 3.83
N ARG A 275 6.94 23.15 2.54
CA ARG A 275 6.11 24.24 1.97
C ARG A 275 4.62 23.99 2.12
N TYR A 276 4.18 22.77 1.91
CA TYR A 276 2.76 22.41 1.82
C TYR A 276 2.22 21.77 3.10
N MET A 277 3.07 21.14 3.90
CA MET A 277 2.63 20.36 5.05
C MET A 277 3.06 21.00 6.37
N GLU A 278 2.19 20.88 7.38
CA GLU A 278 2.37 21.45 8.73
C GLU A 278 2.56 20.34 9.77
N GLY A 279 3.28 20.66 10.86
CA GLY A 279 3.50 19.75 11.99
C GLY A 279 4.81 18.95 11.88
N ASP A 280 4.99 18.01 12.80
CA ASP A 280 6.24 17.26 13.02
C ASP A 280 6.11 15.75 12.73
N ARG A 281 4.95 15.30 12.27
CA ARG A 281 4.67 13.88 11.99
C ARG A 281 5.18 13.39 10.64
N HIS A 282 5.90 14.25 9.91
CA HIS A 282 6.43 13.89 8.60
C HIS A 282 7.73 13.10 8.75
N HIS A 283 7.81 11.99 8.03
CA HIS A 283 8.98 11.14 7.97
C HIS A 283 9.70 11.34 6.63
N LEU A 284 10.89 11.95 6.68
CA LEU A 284 11.73 12.20 5.51
C LEU A 284 12.89 11.21 5.54
N GLN A 285 12.73 10.09 4.83
CA GLN A 285 13.69 8.99 4.84
C GLN A 285 14.64 9.10 3.64
N TRP A 286 15.87 9.52 3.92
CA TRP A 286 16.99 9.40 3.00
C TRP A 286 17.55 7.98 3.11
N GLY A 287 17.60 7.22 1.98
CA GLY A 287 18.06 5.84 1.93
C GLY A 287 19.56 5.65 2.07
#